data_e0d50d0077b9cdb8839adec0c3f6ae99
#
_entry.id   e0d50d0077b9cdb8839adec0c3f6ae99
#
_cell.length_a   1.000
_cell.length_b   1.000
_cell.length_c   1.000
_cell.angle_alpha   90.00
_cell.angle_beta   90.00
_cell.angle_gamma   90.00
#
_symmetry.space_group_name_H-M   'P 1'
#
loop_
_entity.id
_entity.type
_entity.pdbx_description
1 polymer ?
#
loop_
_entity_poly.entity_id
_entity_poly.type
_entity_poly.pdbx_seq_one_letter_code
_entity_poly.pdbx_strand_id
1 'polypeptide(L)'
;MTDLNSELINHSSRRSFLLNSGMGIGASAFASLIGGAVNKVGANDDKLKPKAKRVIFLFMAGAPSQVDLFDYKPDMHKLFKTELPKSVSKGQRVTSMTRGREQLVAPTMFKFSQQGKSGVFMSELLPNLSTVADDLCLVHSFNTNAINHDPGKTSFCTGSEIPGKPSMGS
;
A
#
# COMPACT_ATOMS: atom_id res chain seq x y z
N MET A 1 -46.55 -21.17 16.29
CA MET A 1 -45.11 -21.27 16.53
C MET A 1 -44.44 -20.71 15.29
N THR A 2 -44.29 -19.42 15.28
CA THR A 2 -43.72 -18.65 14.16
C THR A 2 -42.22 -18.64 14.32
N ASP A 3 -41.57 -18.93 13.22
CA ASP A 3 -40.18 -19.20 13.03
C ASP A 3 -39.30 -17.95 13.31
N LEU A 4 -38.72 -17.91 14.50
CA LEU A 4 -37.81 -16.85 14.96
C LEU A 4 -36.37 -16.93 14.34
N ASN A 5 -36.14 -17.94 13.48
CA ASN A 5 -34.84 -18.16 12.86
C ASN A 5 -34.65 -17.44 11.52
N SER A 6 -35.70 -16.89 10.92
CA SER A 6 -35.60 -16.19 9.63
C SER A 6 -35.18 -14.70 9.76
N GLU A 7 -35.25 -14.12 10.94
CA GLU A 7 -34.85 -12.71 11.16
C GLU A 7 -33.38 -12.52 11.50
N LEU A 8 -32.62 -13.57 11.74
CA LEU A 8 -31.20 -13.48 12.10
C LEU A 8 -30.24 -13.60 10.91
N ILE A 9 -30.74 -13.88 9.70
CA ILE A 9 -29.97 -13.67 8.47
C ILE A 9 -30.14 -12.21 8.07
N ASN A 10 -29.80 -11.36 8.98
CA ASN A 10 -29.85 -9.94 8.76
C ASN A 10 -28.67 -9.54 7.87
N HIS A 11 -29.00 -9.10 6.70
CA HIS A 11 -28.24 -8.26 5.83
C HIS A 11 -27.11 -7.52 6.55
N SER A 12 -26.00 -8.18 6.79
CA SER A 12 -24.76 -7.48 7.00
C SER A 12 -24.46 -6.77 5.69
N SER A 13 -24.99 -5.57 5.56
CA SER A 13 -24.77 -4.77 4.36
C SER A 13 -23.25 -4.64 4.20
N ARG A 14 -22.76 -4.57 2.96
CA ARG A 14 -21.34 -4.31 2.65
C ARG A 14 -20.79 -3.16 3.50
N ARG A 15 -21.62 -2.21 3.84
CA ARG A 15 -21.32 -1.07 4.71
C ARG A 15 -21.08 -1.49 6.16
N SER A 16 -21.90 -2.37 6.72
CA SER A 16 -21.72 -2.90 8.09
C SER A 16 -20.49 -3.79 8.18
N PHE A 17 -20.18 -4.54 7.12
CA PHE A 17 -18.97 -5.35 7.02
C PHE A 17 -17.71 -4.46 7.04
N LEU A 18 -17.69 -3.37 6.28
CA LEU A 18 -16.57 -2.41 6.26
C LEU A 18 -16.38 -1.68 7.60
N LEU A 19 -17.46 -1.48 8.33
CA LEU A 19 -17.42 -0.84 9.66
C LEU A 19 -16.96 -1.81 10.76
N ASN A 20 -17.25 -3.10 10.62
CA ASN A 20 -17.00 -4.11 11.66
C ASN A 20 -15.76 -4.97 11.42
N SER A 21 -15.28 -5.08 10.18
CA SER A 21 -14.02 -5.79 9.88
C SER A 21 -12.83 -4.89 10.17
N GLY A 22 -12.32 -5.06 11.36
CA GLY A 22 -11.18 -4.39 11.98
C GLY A 22 -10.18 -3.79 11.03
N MET A 23 -10.18 -2.54 11.06
CA MET A 23 -9.18 -1.52 10.84
C MET A 23 -7.86 -1.96 10.23
N GLY A 24 -7.84 -2.18 8.93
CA GLY A 24 -6.63 -1.91 8.17
C GLY A 24 -6.50 -0.39 7.97
N ILE A 25 -5.29 0.14 8.05
CA ILE A 25 -4.99 1.57 7.84
C ILE A 25 -5.65 2.13 6.57
N GLY A 26 -5.79 1.30 5.52
CA GLY A 26 -6.48 1.65 4.28
C GLY A 26 -7.99 1.89 4.45
N ALA A 27 -8.68 1.14 5.29
CA ALA A 27 -10.12 1.32 5.51
C ALA A 27 -10.43 2.60 6.29
N SER A 28 -9.60 2.97 7.27
CA SER A 28 -9.76 4.22 8.02
C SER A 28 -9.45 5.44 7.15
N ALA A 29 -8.43 5.39 6.32
CA ALA A 29 -8.12 6.45 5.36
C ALA A 29 -9.23 6.60 4.31
N PHE A 30 -9.77 5.50 3.80
CA PHE A 30 -10.85 5.52 2.82
C PHE A 30 -12.17 5.99 3.44
N ALA A 31 -12.51 5.56 4.65
CA ALA A 31 -13.70 6.03 5.36
C ALA A 31 -13.64 7.55 5.64
N SER A 32 -12.46 8.09 5.92
CA SER A 32 -12.27 9.54 6.07
C SER A 32 -12.45 10.31 4.75
N LEU A 33 -12.16 9.67 3.60
CA LEU A 33 -12.31 10.27 2.28
C LEU A 33 -13.78 10.35 1.80
N ILE A 34 -14.61 9.35 2.14
CA ILE A 34 -16.02 9.28 1.68
C ILE A 34 -17.03 9.88 2.65
N GLY A 35 -16.58 10.47 3.78
CA GLY A 35 -17.46 11.20 4.71
C GLY A 35 -18.53 10.35 5.39
N GLY A 36 -18.38 9.03 5.35
CA GLY A 36 -19.30 8.11 6.00
C GLY A 36 -18.99 8.01 7.49
N ALA A 37 -19.86 8.52 8.31
CA ALA A 37 -19.96 8.46 9.76
C ALA A 37 -19.04 7.44 10.49
N VAL A 38 -17.76 7.73 10.55
CA VAL A 38 -16.86 7.17 11.56
C VAL A 38 -17.02 8.07 12.80
N ASN A 39 -18.15 7.89 13.48
CA ASN A 39 -18.33 8.50 14.77
C ASN A 39 -17.31 7.88 15.73
N LYS A 40 -16.41 8.72 16.21
CA LYS A 40 -15.60 8.55 17.43
C LYS A 40 -14.36 7.63 17.34
N VAL A 41 -13.47 7.89 16.42
CA VAL A 41 -12.05 7.88 16.76
C VAL A 41 -11.63 9.33 16.72
N GLY A 42 -11.19 9.89 17.83
CA GLY A 42 -10.95 11.30 18.13
C GLY A 42 -10.37 12.24 17.10
N ALA A 43 -10.96 12.29 15.91
CA ALA A 43 -10.62 13.19 14.83
C ALA A 43 -11.43 14.49 14.94
N ASN A 44 -11.16 15.24 16.01
CA ASN A 44 -11.56 16.66 16.11
C ASN A 44 -10.64 17.58 15.29
N ASP A 45 -9.90 17.04 14.34
CA ASP A 45 -9.03 17.85 13.50
C ASP A 45 -9.74 18.15 12.16
N ASP A 46 -10.09 19.40 11.95
CA ASP A 46 -10.64 19.91 10.67
C ASP A 46 -9.79 19.57 9.44
N LYS A 47 -8.51 19.22 9.66
CA LYS A 47 -7.58 18.81 8.61
C LYS A 47 -7.94 17.46 7.98
N LEU A 48 -8.70 16.61 8.70
CA LEU A 48 -9.11 15.29 8.22
C LEU A 48 -10.50 15.27 7.59
N LYS A 49 -11.15 16.42 7.41
CA LYS A 49 -12.43 16.48 6.69
C LYS A 49 -12.25 16.01 5.25
N PRO A 50 -13.02 15.03 4.78
CA PRO A 50 -12.92 14.52 3.43
C PRO A 50 -13.29 15.62 2.42
N LYS A 51 -12.39 15.88 1.48
CA LYS A 51 -12.58 16.88 0.42
C LYS A 51 -12.86 16.23 -0.94
N ALA A 52 -12.40 15.01 -1.14
CA ALA A 52 -12.55 14.28 -2.41
C ALA A 52 -13.98 13.75 -2.54
N LYS A 53 -14.60 14.04 -3.68
CA LYS A 53 -15.94 13.53 -4.04
C LYS A 53 -15.87 12.26 -4.90
N ARG A 54 -14.74 12.02 -5.56
CA ARG A 54 -14.52 10.90 -6.48
C ARG A 54 -13.09 10.41 -6.31
N VAL A 55 -12.89 9.11 -6.43
CA VAL A 55 -11.58 8.46 -6.36
C VAL A 55 -11.37 7.64 -7.62
N ILE A 56 -10.21 7.80 -8.24
CA ILE A 56 -9.74 6.94 -9.33
C ILE A 56 -8.59 6.13 -8.77
N PHE A 57 -8.73 4.81 -8.78
CA PHE A 57 -7.72 3.88 -8.28
C PHE A 57 -6.94 3.27 -9.44
N LEU A 58 -5.72 3.76 -9.67
CA LEU A 58 -4.82 3.26 -10.71
C LEU A 58 -3.85 2.26 -10.07
N PHE A 59 -4.18 0.99 -10.20
CA PHE A 59 -3.42 -0.09 -9.56
C PHE A 59 -2.53 -0.82 -10.56
N MET A 60 -1.22 -0.70 -10.38
CA MET A 60 -0.23 -1.44 -11.16
C MET A 60 0.01 -2.82 -10.54
N ALA A 61 -0.71 -3.82 -11.03
CA ALA A 61 -0.59 -5.20 -10.55
C ALA A 61 0.82 -5.76 -10.81
N GLY A 62 1.38 -6.42 -9.79
CA GLY A 62 2.72 -6.97 -9.86
C GLY A 62 3.82 -6.00 -9.42
N ALA A 63 3.47 -4.75 -9.19
CA ALA A 63 4.28 -3.64 -8.70
C ALA A 63 5.62 -3.42 -9.44
N PRO A 64 5.88 -2.23 -9.94
CA PRO A 64 7.21 -1.86 -10.39
C PRO A 64 8.17 -1.75 -9.20
N SER A 65 9.48 -1.85 -9.48
CA SER A 65 10.50 -1.69 -8.45
C SER A 65 10.49 -0.29 -7.86
N GLN A 66 10.15 -0.16 -6.58
CA GLN A 66 10.15 1.13 -5.88
C GLN A 66 11.57 1.74 -5.83
N VAL A 67 12.61 0.92 -5.76
CA VAL A 67 14.02 1.35 -5.71
C VAL A 67 14.43 2.02 -7.04
N ASP A 68 13.80 1.63 -8.14
CA ASP A 68 14.07 2.21 -9.45
C ASP A 68 13.20 3.44 -9.76
N LEU A 69 12.15 3.71 -8.98
CA LEU A 69 11.16 4.74 -9.29
C LEU A 69 11.09 5.88 -8.27
N PHE A 70 10.98 5.55 -6.97
CA PHE A 70 10.65 6.53 -5.94
C PHE A 70 11.55 6.49 -4.70
N ASP A 71 12.21 5.36 -4.46
CA ASP A 71 12.94 5.11 -3.22
C ASP A 71 14.45 5.28 -3.45
N TYR A 72 14.90 6.54 -3.50
CA TYR A 72 16.29 6.91 -3.77
C TYR A 72 17.22 6.46 -2.64
N LYS A 73 18.11 5.51 -2.92
CA LYS A 73 19.08 4.92 -1.98
C LYS A 73 20.49 4.94 -2.53
N PRO A 74 21.17 6.09 -2.59
CA PRO A 74 22.50 6.22 -3.20
C PRO A 74 23.56 5.34 -2.54
N ASP A 75 23.47 5.08 -1.25
CA ASP A 75 24.45 4.23 -0.54
C ASP A 75 24.42 2.76 -0.96
N MET A 76 23.36 2.29 -1.61
CA MET A 76 23.32 0.92 -2.14
C MET A 76 24.40 0.67 -3.19
N HIS A 77 24.86 1.71 -3.91
CA HIS A 77 25.96 1.55 -4.87
C HIS A 77 27.26 1.09 -4.21
N LYS A 78 27.52 1.50 -2.98
CA LYS A 78 28.70 1.08 -2.20
C LYS A 78 28.63 -0.39 -1.81
N LEU A 79 27.42 -0.96 -1.77
CA LEU A 79 27.15 -2.33 -1.37
C LEU A 79 26.88 -3.25 -2.57
N PHE A 80 27.06 -2.75 -3.79
CA PHE A 80 26.79 -3.53 -5.01
C PHE A 80 27.53 -4.87 -5.01
N LYS A 81 26.79 -5.94 -5.26
CA LYS A 81 27.29 -7.33 -5.25
C LYS A 81 27.82 -7.82 -3.90
N THR A 82 27.61 -7.10 -2.81
CA THR A 82 27.83 -7.64 -1.48
C THR A 82 26.62 -8.46 -1.03
N GLU A 83 26.82 -9.40 -0.12
CA GLU A 83 25.71 -10.15 0.48
C GLU A 83 24.79 -9.21 1.25
N LEU A 84 23.50 -9.47 1.16
CA LEU A 84 22.49 -8.70 1.91
C LEU A 84 22.75 -8.81 3.41
N PRO A 85 22.88 -7.68 4.14
CA PRO A 85 23.17 -7.70 5.56
C PRO A 85 22.12 -8.50 6.35
N LYS A 86 22.58 -9.30 7.31
CA LYS A 86 21.69 -10.14 8.15
C LYS A 86 20.66 -9.33 8.93
N SER A 87 20.94 -8.07 9.22
CA SER A 87 19.99 -7.13 9.84
C SER A 87 18.78 -6.85 8.96
N VAL A 88 18.96 -6.89 7.64
CA VAL A 88 17.89 -6.68 6.66
C VAL A 88 17.17 -8.00 6.33
N SER A 89 17.94 -9.10 6.18
CA SER A 89 17.39 -10.41 5.80
C SER A 89 16.75 -11.18 6.96
N LYS A 90 17.01 -10.77 8.21
CA LYS A 90 16.57 -11.48 9.42
C LYS A 90 15.05 -11.64 9.47
N GLY A 91 14.59 -12.91 9.47
CA GLY A 91 13.18 -13.26 9.57
C GLY A 91 12.37 -13.08 8.27
N GLN A 92 12.99 -12.62 7.20
CA GLN A 92 12.30 -12.53 5.92
C GLN A 92 12.18 -13.91 5.26
N ARG A 93 10.99 -14.19 4.77
CA ARG A 93 10.74 -15.36 3.92
C ARG A 93 11.29 -15.07 2.53
N VAL A 94 11.93 -16.04 1.93
CA VAL A 94 12.41 -15.98 0.55
C VAL A 94 11.48 -16.77 -0.37
N THR A 95 11.39 -16.33 -1.63
CA THR A 95 10.63 -17.07 -2.64
C THR A 95 11.30 -18.41 -2.98
N SER A 96 10.56 -19.33 -3.55
CA SER A 96 11.13 -20.62 -4.01
C SER A 96 12.24 -20.42 -5.05
N MET A 97 12.16 -19.36 -5.86
CA MET A 97 13.16 -19.04 -6.89
C MET A 97 14.49 -18.55 -6.33
N THR A 98 14.47 -17.94 -5.15
CA THR A 98 15.66 -17.35 -4.52
C THR A 98 16.19 -18.19 -3.36
N ARG A 99 15.46 -19.25 -2.98
CA ARG A 99 15.88 -20.16 -1.90
C ARG A 99 17.19 -20.87 -2.28
N GLY A 100 18.16 -20.82 -1.38
CA GLY A 100 19.48 -21.46 -1.59
C GLY A 100 20.41 -20.68 -2.51
N ARG A 101 20.05 -19.47 -2.93
CA ARG A 101 20.94 -18.56 -3.66
C ARG A 101 21.42 -17.45 -2.75
N GLU A 102 22.61 -16.93 -3.04
CA GLU A 102 23.12 -15.73 -2.40
C GLU A 102 22.19 -14.55 -2.71
N GLN A 103 21.85 -13.81 -1.67
CA GLN A 103 21.05 -12.59 -1.80
C GLN A 103 22.01 -11.41 -1.89
N LEU A 104 22.26 -10.95 -3.10
CA LEU A 104 23.18 -9.84 -3.35
C LEU A 104 22.44 -8.51 -3.46
N VAL A 105 23.09 -7.45 -2.97
CA VAL A 105 22.56 -6.08 -3.10
C VAL A 105 22.70 -5.62 -4.55
N ALA A 106 21.60 -5.16 -5.14
CA ALA A 106 21.53 -4.57 -6.47
C ALA A 106 20.93 -3.14 -6.36
N PRO A 107 21.75 -2.08 -6.53
CA PRO A 107 21.25 -0.71 -6.58
C PRO A 107 20.53 -0.45 -7.89
N THR A 108 19.75 0.63 -7.93
CA THR A 108 19.19 1.12 -9.18
C THR A 108 20.29 1.53 -10.17
N MET A 109 20.03 1.34 -11.47
CA MET A 109 20.89 1.84 -12.56
C MET A 109 20.40 3.18 -13.11
N PHE A 110 19.24 3.66 -12.67
CA PHE A 110 18.62 4.86 -13.18
C PHE A 110 18.99 6.09 -12.35
N LYS A 111 18.98 7.24 -12.99
CA LYS A 111 19.29 8.51 -12.35
C LYS A 111 18.07 9.03 -11.60
N PHE A 112 18.34 9.65 -10.46
CA PHE A 112 17.34 10.35 -9.66
C PHE A 112 17.65 11.83 -9.61
N SER A 113 16.60 12.63 -9.60
CA SER A 113 16.68 14.09 -9.40
C SER A 113 15.56 14.55 -8.49
N GLN A 114 15.79 15.68 -7.83
CA GLN A 114 14.76 16.33 -7.03
C GLN A 114 13.76 17.03 -7.95
N GLN A 115 12.48 16.83 -7.67
CA GLN A 115 11.37 17.35 -8.47
C GLN A 115 10.46 18.22 -7.61
N GLY A 116 9.87 19.23 -8.28
CA GLY A 116 8.94 20.14 -7.65
C GLY A 116 9.56 21.03 -6.56
N LYS A 117 8.73 21.81 -5.90
CA LYS A 117 9.09 22.66 -4.76
C LYS A 117 9.35 21.85 -3.49
N SER A 118 8.69 20.70 -3.38
CA SER A 118 8.85 19.74 -2.28
C SER A 118 10.22 19.04 -2.30
N GLY A 119 10.93 19.06 -3.43
CA GLY A 119 12.23 18.43 -3.60
C GLY A 119 12.20 16.90 -3.50
N VAL A 120 11.08 16.28 -3.84
CA VAL A 120 10.95 14.82 -3.80
C VAL A 120 11.85 14.17 -4.85
N PHE A 121 12.56 13.11 -4.47
CA PHE A 121 13.38 12.36 -5.42
C PHE A 121 12.51 11.45 -6.29
N MET A 122 12.68 11.58 -7.61
CA MET A 122 12.04 10.74 -8.60
C MET A 122 13.03 10.28 -9.65
N SER A 123 12.81 9.09 -10.18
CA SER A 123 13.62 8.49 -11.23
C SER A 123 13.36 9.15 -12.59
N GLU A 124 14.40 9.15 -13.45
CA GLU A 124 14.29 9.54 -14.85
C GLU A 124 13.29 8.71 -15.68
N LEU A 125 12.87 7.56 -15.15
CA LEU A 125 11.83 6.71 -15.75
C LEU A 125 10.42 7.32 -15.66
N LEU A 126 10.23 8.37 -14.86
CA LEU A 126 8.94 8.99 -14.58
C LEU A 126 8.84 10.44 -15.09
N PRO A 127 9.17 10.73 -16.38
CA PRO A 127 9.25 12.11 -16.85
C PRO A 127 7.92 12.86 -16.77
N ASN A 128 6.80 12.19 -17.03
CA ASN A 128 5.48 12.80 -16.98
C ASN A 128 5.00 12.99 -15.54
N LEU A 129 5.27 12.03 -14.66
CA LEU A 129 4.86 12.12 -13.27
C LEU A 129 5.65 13.20 -12.51
N SER A 130 6.89 13.43 -12.91
CA SER A 130 7.75 14.48 -12.35
C SER A 130 7.16 15.88 -12.54
N THR A 131 6.38 16.11 -13.58
CA THR A 131 5.75 17.43 -13.84
C THR A 131 4.66 17.80 -12.83
N VAL A 132 4.11 16.82 -12.14
CA VAL A 132 3.06 16.98 -11.12
C VAL A 132 3.55 16.58 -9.72
N ALA A 133 4.87 16.62 -9.50
CA ALA A 133 5.48 16.15 -8.26
C ALA A 133 4.93 16.86 -7.01
N ASP A 134 4.60 18.13 -7.10
CA ASP A 134 4.06 18.91 -5.98
C ASP A 134 2.60 18.55 -5.62
N ASP A 135 1.89 17.89 -6.53
CA ASP A 135 0.52 17.42 -6.33
C ASP A 135 0.48 15.99 -5.76
N LEU A 136 1.64 15.33 -5.61
CA LEU A 136 1.75 13.95 -5.16
C LEU A 136 2.08 13.85 -3.68
N CYS A 137 1.48 12.87 -3.02
CA CYS A 137 1.87 12.41 -1.70
C CYS A 137 2.50 11.02 -1.82
N LEU A 138 3.83 10.92 -1.66
CA LEU A 138 4.54 9.65 -1.68
C LEU A 138 4.57 9.02 -0.30
N VAL A 139 4.02 7.82 -0.17
CA VAL A 139 3.97 7.08 1.10
C VAL A 139 4.95 5.91 1.03
N HIS A 140 6.14 6.09 1.61
CA HIS A 140 7.23 5.11 1.60
C HIS A 140 7.11 4.03 2.69
N SER A 141 6.20 4.19 3.65
CA SER A 141 6.09 3.34 4.84
C SER A 141 5.17 2.13 4.66
N PHE A 142 4.65 1.89 3.45
CA PHE A 142 3.83 0.71 3.19
C PHE A 142 4.65 -0.56 3.29
N ASN A 143 4.14 -1.56 4.02
CA ASN A 143 4.78 -2.84 4.25
C ASN A 143 3.76 -3.97 4.14
N THR A 144 4.19 -5.14 3.68
CA THR A 144 3.43 -6.38 3.69
C THR A 144 4.35 -7.56 3.99
N ASN A 145 3.82 -8.59 4.64
CA ASN A 145 4.52 -9.86 4.84
C ASN A 145 4.39 -10.80 3.64
N ALA A 146 3.58 -10.43 2.66
CA ALA A 146 3.40 -11.20 1.44
C ALA A 146 4.67 -11.18 0.58
N ILE A 147 5.22 -12.36 0.27
CA ILE A 147 6.42 -12.50 -0.56
C ILE A 147 6.12 -12.71 -2.05
N ASN A 148 4.86 -12.95 -2.38
CA ASN A 148 4.38 -13.15 -3.75
C ASN A 148 3.39 -12.06 -4.14
N HIS A 149 3.27 -11.82 -5.45
CA HIS A 149 2.40 -10.77 -5.99
C HIS A 149 0.93 -10.95 -5.63
N ASP A 150 0.38 -12.18 -5.71
CA ASP A 150 -1.05 -12.39 -5.50
C ASP A 150 -1.51 -12.10 -4.07
N PRO A 151 -0.90 -12.65 -3.01
CA PRO A 151 -1.26 -12.26 -1.65
C PRO A 151 -0.93 -10.79 -1.37
N GLY A 152 0.13 -10.23 -1.95
CA GLY A 152 0.46 -8.80 -1.82
C GLY A 152 -0.60 -7.88 -2.43
N LYS A 153 -1.07 -8.19 -3.65
CA LYS A 153 -2.18 -7.47 -4.29
C LYS A 153 -3.47 -7.58 -3.47
N THR A 154 -3.78 -8.78 -3.02
CA THR A 154 -4.98 -9.05 -2.22
C THR A 154 -4.92 -8.24 -0.93
N SER A 155 -3.79 -8.26 -0.23
CA SER A 155 -3.59 -7.48 0.99
C SER A 155 -3.75 -5.98 0.76
N PHE A 156 -3.17 -5.44 -0.31
CA PHE A 156 -3.26 -4.02 -0.64
C PHE A 156 -4.69 -3.59 -0.96
N CYS A 157 -5.44 -4.40 -1.73
CA CYS A 157 -6.80 -4.07 -2.16
C CYS A 157 -7.86 -4.31 -1.09
N THR A 158 -7.66 -5.26 -0.17
CA THR A 158 -8.70 -5.75 0.75
C THR A 158 -8.33 -5.67 2.23
N GLY A 159 -7.06 -5.33 2.54
CA GLY A 159 -6.52 -5.39 3.90
C GLY A 159 -6.23 -6.80 4.42
N SER A 160 -6.26 -7.83 3.57
CA SER A 160 -6.02 -9.23 3.95
C SER A 160 -5.30 -9.98 2.85
N GLU A 161 -4.35 -10.86 3.19
CA GLU A 161 -3.70 -11.76 2.24
C GLU A 161 -4.60 -12.91 1.76
N ILE A 162 -5.71 -13.14 2.47
CA ILE A 162 -6.67 -14.20 2.16
C ILE A 162 -7.69 -13.68 1.14
N PRO A 163 -7.86 -14.35 -0.01
CA PRO A 163 -8.83 -13.95 -1.03
C PRO A 163 -10.27 -14.09 -0.55
N GLY A 164 -11.21 -13.46 -1.28
CA GLY A 164 -12.65 -13.54 -0.99
C GLY A 164 -13.19 -12.39 -0.14
N LYS A 165 -12.34 -11.44 0.28
CA LYS A 165 -12.81 -10.21 0.93
C LYS A 165 -13.09 -9.12 -0.11
N PRO A 166 -14.08 -8.24 0.14
CA PRO A 166 -14.38 -7.13 -0.76
C PRO A 166 -13.22 -6.14 -0.83
N SER A 167 -13.00 -5.58 -2.01
CA SER A 167 -12.03 -4.52 -2.21
C SER A 167 -12.61 -3.16 -1.83
N MET A 168 -11.76 -2.11 -1.79
CA MET A 168 -12.19 -0.74 -1.52
C MET A 168 -13.24 -0.21 -2.51
N GLY A 169 -13.34 -0.79 -3.71
CA GLY A 169 -14.28 -0.38 -4.74
C GLY A 169 -15.53 -1.25 -4.87
N SER A 170 -15.76 -2.19 -3.95
CA SER A 170 -16.87 -3.15 -4.02
C SER A 170 -18.10 -2.65 -3.25
#